data_02c0c7680b1d93a911f0c751c21c1393
#
_entry.id   02c0c7680b1d93a911f0c751c21c1393
#
_cell.length_a   1.000
_cell.length_b   1.000
_cell.length_c   1.000
_cell.angle_alpha   90.00
_cell.angle_beta   90.00
_cell.angle_gamma   90.00
#
_symmetry.space_group_name_H-M   'P 1'
#
loop_
_entity.id
_entity.type
_entity.pdbx_description
1 polymer ?
#
loop_
_entity_poly.entity_id
_entity_poly.type
_entity_poly.pdbx_seq_one_letter_code
_entity_poly.pdbx_strand_id
1 'polypeptide(L)'
;PLGARGFTYHESRDADISGIYIASGKKIVQLNKEGIVKNYFLTETSLLQPFLDEKNLYVATLKHGVQAFDLKTKNKIWSTSLFKDNVNARVWSGFSFDKETNSLFIVTSNPGGIIGENRSGNDFSASLIALDTNTGKIKWKYKHIINDLWDFDLISNPIIIKSLNLAHRNKPVDCVIALSKTGDVIMVNIDNGLPVFEDSYINIEVPISDMKNVYTPKTQKLYLKPEKFSNIEIDLERDFAHLEEDNLIYIKNKLRHAKSGFFIPTSVNYDVVLYGLHGGAEWPGATLYKDKDSTNLIIPSNKTP
;
A
#
# COMPACT_ATOMS: atom_id res chain seq x y z
N PRO A 1 -19.14 7.50 -13.71
CA PRO A 1 -18.63 6.15 -13.53
C PRO A 1 -17.18 6.25 -13.08
N LEU A 2 -16.87 5.71 -11.92
CA LEU A 2 -15.50 5.56 -11.46
C LEU A 2 -14.81 4.61 -12.45
N GLY A 3 -13.82 5.08 -13.16
CA GLY A 3 -13.08 4.28 -14.14
C GLY A 3 -12.31 3.13 -13.45
N ALA A 4 -12.20 2.00 -14.13
CA ALA A 4 -11.36 0.91 -13.67
C ALA A 4 -9.88 1.36 -13.62
N ARG A 5 -9.17 0.94 -12.58
CA ARG A 5 -7.75 1.23 -12.41
C ARG A 5 -6.90 0.10 -13.00
N GLY A 6 -6.80 0.07 -14.32
CA GLY A 6 -6.01 -0.92 -15.05
C GLY A 6 -6.79 -2.17 -15.48
N PHE A 7 -6.08 -3.00 -16.19
CA PHE A 7 -6.54 -4.30 -16.70
C PHE A 7 -5.42 -5.31 -16.59
N THR A 8 -5.78 -6.61 -16.63
CA THR A 8 -4.81 -7.71 -16.69
C THR A 8 -5.02 -8.48 -17.97
N TYR A 9 -3.94 -8.69 -18.72
CA TYR A 9 -3.91 -9.64 -19.82
C TYR A 9 -3.44 -11.00 -19.29
N HIS A 10 -4.25 -12.02 -19.52
CA HIS A 10 -3.94 -13.41 -19.17
C HIS A 10 -3.77 -14.22 -20.44
N GLU A 11 -2.58 -14.74 -20.67
CA GLU A 11 -2.29 -15.65 -21.76
C GLU A 11 -2.38 -17.09 -21.28
N SER A 12 -3.23 -17.88 -21.94
CA SER A 12 -3.40 -19.30 -21.65
C SER A 12 -3.55 -20.10 -22.92
N ARG A 13 -3.10 -21.37 -22.90
CA ARG A 13 -3.41 -22.34 -23.96
C ARG A 13 -4.91 -22.65 -24.01
N ASP A 14 -5.60 -22.52 -22.89
CA ASP A 14 -7.04 -22.63 -22.82
C ASP A 14 -7.67 -21.31 -23.27
N ALA A 15 -8.25 -21.31 -24.48
CA ALA A 15 -8.84 -20.13 -25.09
C ALA A 15 -9.99 -19.56 -24.24
N ASP A 16 -10.66 -20.37 -23.43
CA ASP A 16 -11.80 -19.93 -22.61
C ASP A 16 -11.39 -19.00 -21.47
N ILE A 17 -10.16 -19.13 -20.96
CA ILE A 17 -9.63 -18.29 -19.91
C ILE A 17 -8.58 -17.27 -20.39
N SER A 18 -8.17 -17.33 -21.67
CA SER A 18 -7.27 -16.34 -22.25
C SER A 18 -8.01 -15.05 -22.59
N GLY A 19 -7.41 -13.89 -22.30
CA GLY A 19 -8.00 -12.58 -22.65
C GLY A 19 -7.62 -11.44 -21.71
N ILE A 20 -8.33 -10.34 -21.87
CA ILE A 20 -8.17 -9.13 -21.08
C ILE A 20 -9.27 -9.09 -20.00
N TYR A 21 -8.87 -8.86 -18.75
CA TYR A 21 -9.77 -8.81 -17.60
C TYR A 21 -9.81 -7.40 -17.02
N ILE A 22 -11.01 -6.84 -16.91
CA ILE A 22 -11.24 -5.46 -16.46
C ILE A 22 -12.31 -5.42 -15.37
N ALA A 23 -12.05 -4.68 -14.30
CA ALA A 23 -13.06 -4.41 -13.28
C ALA A 23 -14.10 -3.39 -13.80
N SER A 24 -15.37 -3.71 -13.67
CA SER A 24 -16.49 -2.85 -14.08
C SER A 24 -17.63 -2.91 -13.04
N GLY A 25 -17.52 -2.12 -12.00
CA GLY A 25 -18.49 -2.10 -10.91
C GLY A 25 -18.56 -3.45 -10.18
N LYS A 26 -19.71 -4.13 -10.28
CA LYS A 26 -19.92 -5.45 -9.65
C LYS A 26 -19.58 -6.63 -10.57
N LYS A 27 -18.74 -6.40 -11.57
CA LYS A 27 -18.31 -7.42 -12.52
C LYS A 27 -16.83 -7.30 -12.82
N ILE A 28 -16.18 -8.43 -13.06
CA ILE A 28 -14.95 -8.50 -13.83
C ILE A 28 -15.34 -8.99 -15.21
N VAL A 29 -15.03 -8.21 -16.23
CA VAL A 29 -15.35 -8.50 -17.63
C VAL A 29 -14.12 -9.09 -18.29
N GLN A 30 -14.29 -10.23 -18.96
CA GLN A 30 -13.30 -10.84 -19.82
C GLN A 30 -13.57 -10.46 -21.29
N LEU A 31 -12.57 -9.87 -21.93
CA LEU A 31 -12.61 -9.54 -23.36
C LEU A 31 -11.66 -10.48 -24.14
N ASN A 32 -12.02 -10.76 -25.39
CA ASN A 32 -11.09 -11.38 -26.33
C ASN A 32 -10.10 -10.35 -26.91
N LYS A 33 -9.23 -10.79 -27.84
CA LYS A 33 -8.23 -9.92 -28.50
C LYS A 33 -8.85 -8.80 -29.34
N GLU A 34 -10.05 -9.01 -29.83
CA GLU A 34 -10.83 -8.03 -30.61
C GLU A 34 -11.63 -7.06 -29.72
N GLY A 35 -11.52 -7.17 -28.40
CA GLY A 35 -12.24 -6.33 -27.44
C GLY A 35 -13.72 -6.74 -27.24
N ILE A 36 -14.12 -7.91 -27.70
CA ILE A 36 -15.50 -8.41 -27.55
C ILE A 36 -15.62 -9.11 -26.19
N VAL A 37 -16.72 -8.86 -25.49
CA VAL A 37 -17.02 -9.51 -24.22
C VAL A 37 -17.25 -11.00 -24.42
N LYS A 38 -16.42 -11.82 -23.77
CA LYS A 38 -16.57 -13.27 -23.72
C LYS A 38 -17.37 -13.72 -22.52
N ASN A 39 -17.00 -13.21 -21.37
CA ASN A 39 -17.50 -13.65 -20.07
C ASN A 39 -17.49 -12.53 -19.05
N TYR A 40 -18.12 -12.78 -17.92
CA TYR A 40 -18.00 -11.95 -16.74
C TYR A 40 -18.10 -12.78 -15.45
N PHE A 41 -17.49 -12.25 -14.38
CA PHE A 41 -17.59 -12.77 -13.02
C PHE A 41 -18.40 -11.79 -12.20
N LEU A 42 -19.37 -12.27 -11.43
CA LEU A 42 -20.13 -11.43 -10.49
C LEU A 42 -19.33 -11.29 -9.20
N THR A 43 -19.05 -10.05 -8.85
CA THR A 43 -18.25 -9.72 -7.66
C THR A 43 -18.99 -8.70 -6.80
N GLU A 44 -18.43 -8.36 -5.65
CA GLU A 44 -18.72 -7.08 -5.04
C GLU A 44 -18.08 -5.95 -5.85
N THR A 45 -18.48 -4.70 -5.60
CA THR A 45 -17.93 -3.56 -6.36
C THR A 45 -16.40 -3.53 -6.26
N SER A 46 -15.75 -3.57 -7.41
CA SER A 46 -14.31 -3.45 -7.58
C SER A 46 -13.97 -2.41 -8.64
N LEU A 47 -12.88 -1.68 -8.41
CA LEU A 47 -12.33 -0.71 -9.36
C LEU A 47 -10.86 -0.99 -9.65
N LEU A 48 -10.27 -1.95 -8.94
CA LEU A 48 -8.86 -2.27 -9.08
C LEU A 48 -8.63 -3.28 -10.18
N GLN A 49 -7.44 -3.25 -10.73
CA GLN A 49 -6.94 -4.26 -11.64
C GLN A 49 -7.06 -5.64 -10.99
N PRO A 50 -7.78 -6.60 -11.60
CA PRO A 50 -7.81 -7.96 -11.09
C PRO A 50 -6.45 -8.63 -11.27
N PHE A 51 -6.16 -9.61 -10.45
CA PHE A 51 -4.97 -10.45 -10.57
C PHE A 51 -5.37 -11.88 -10.94
N LEU A 52 -4.59 -12.53 -11.79
CA LEU A 52 -4.82 -13.90 -12.21
C LEU A 52 -3.55 -14.74 -12.02
N ASP A 53 -3.73 -15.93 -11.48
CA ASP A 53 -2.78 -17.02 -11.62
C ASP A 53 -3.24 -18.01 -12.72
N GLU A 54 -2.68 -19.20 -12.77
CA GLU A 54 -3.02 -20.21 -13.80
C GLU A 54 -4.48 -20.72 -13.69
N LYS A 55 -5.11 -20.61 -12.54
CA LYS A 55 -6.42 -21.23 -12.22
C LYS A 55 -7.46 -20.25 -11.68
N ASN A 56 -7.00 -19.20 -11.02
CA ASN A 56 -7.83 -18.34 -10.20
C ASN A 56 -7.76 -16.88 -10.61
N LEU A 57 -8.86 -16.19 -10.43
CA LEU A 57 -9.00 -14.75 -10.51
C LEU A 57 -9.17 -14.19 -9.09
N TYR A 58 -8.36 -13.20 -8.73
CA TYR A 58 -8.42 -12.49 -7.46
C TYR A 58 -8.88 -11.05 -7.67
N VAL A 59 -9.82 -10.62 -6.84
CA VAL A 59 -10.47 -9.31 -6.95
C VAL A 59 -10.43 -8.61 -5.61
N ALA A 60 -9.88 -7.40 -5.58
CA ALA A 60 -10.03 -6.51 -4.44
C ALA A 60 -11.38 -5.83 -4.51
N THR A 61 -12.17 -5.90 -3.45
CA THR A 61 -13.48 -5.28 -3.35
C THR A 61 -13.44 -3.99 -2.55
N LEU A 62 -14.30 -3.03 -2.92
CA LEU A 62 -14.32 -1.72 -2.25
C LEU A 62 -14.80 -1.80 -0.80
N LYS A 63 -15.57 -2.83 -0.46
CA LYS A 63 -16.27 -2.87 0.82
C LYS A 63 -15.59 -3.77 1.85
N HIS A 64 -15.11 -4.95 1.45
CA HIS A 64 -14.79 -5.97 2.44
C HIS A 64 -13.38 -6.53 2.38
N GLY A 65 -12.75 -6.60 1.23
CA GLY A 65 -11.43 -7.22 1.16
C GLY A 65 -11.16 -7.89 -0.18
N VAL A 66 -10.98 -9.21 -0.20
CA VAL A 66 -10.56 -9.97 -1.39
C VAL A 66 -11.53 -11.12 -1.66
N GLN A 67 -11.83 -11.34 -2.93
CA GLN A 67 -12.57 -12.48 -3.43
C GLN A 67 -11.72 -13.26 -4.44
N ALA A 68 -11.83 -14.59 -4.43
CA ALA A 68 -11.23 -15.45 -5.42
C ALA A 68 -12.31 -16.25 -6.19
N PHE A 69 -12.06 -16.43 -7.47
CA PHE A 69 -12.94 -17.15 -8.40
C PHE A 69 -12.13 -18.14 -9.20
N ASP A 70 -12.70 -19.32 -9.47
CA ASP A 70 -12.17 -20.26 -10.44
C ASP A 70 -12.36 -19.73 -11.87
N LEU A 71 -11.29 -19.71 -12.65
CA LEU A 71 -11.30 -19.14 -14.00
C LEU A 71 -12.21 -19.91 -14.98
N LYS A 72 -12.30 -21.23 -14.82
CA LYS A 72 -13.09 -22.10 -15.73
C LYS A 72 -14.56 -22.11 -15.35
N THR A 73 -14.85 -22.41 -14.12
CA THR A 73 -16.24 -22.53 -13.63
C THR A 73 -16.88 -21.18 -13.34
N LYS A 74 -16.07 -20.12 -13.14
CA LYS A 74 -16.49 -18.75 -12.74
C LYS A 74 -17.12 -18.68 -11.36
N ASN A 75 -17.09 -19.77 -10.62
CA ASN A 75 -17.60 -19.84 -9.27
C ASN A 75 -16.66 -19.14 -8.28
N LYS A 76 -17.24 -18.46 -7.32
CA LYS A 76 -16.49 -17.91 -6.20
C LYS A 76 -15.97 -19.05 -5.32
N ILE A 77 -14.65 -19.10 -5.10
CA ILE A 77 -13.96 -20.09 -4.28
C ILE A 77 -14.03 -19.67 -2.81
N TRP A 78 -13.61 -18.41 -2.55
CA TRP A 78 -13.62 -17.85 -1.20
C TRP A 78 -13.80 -16.32 -1.23
N SER A 79 -14.12 -15.76 -0.06
CA SER A 79 -14.20 -14.32 0.17
C SER A 79 -13.65 -14.04 1.55
N THR A 80 -12.67 -13.15 1.64
CA THR A 80 -12.05 -12.74 2.90
C THR A 80 -12.47 -11.31 3.22
N SER A 81 -13.18 -11.15 4.34
CA SER A 81 -13.55 -9.84 4.86
C SER A 81 -12.48 -9.35 5.83
N LEU A 82 -11.87 -8.22 5.51
CA LEU A 82 -10.85 -7.56 6.34
C LEU A 82 -11.44 -6.43 7.16
N PHE A 83 -12.54 -5.84 6.71
CA PHE A 83 -13.08 -4.61 7.27
C PHE A 83 -14.54 -4.80 7.69
N LYS A 84 -14.91 -4.14 8.78
CA LYS A 84 -16.31 -4.02 9.20
C LYS A 84 -17.04 -3.02 8.31
N ASP A 85 -18.37 -3.10 8.27
CA ASP A 85 -19.21 -2.27 7.39
C ASP A 85 -19.04 -0.75 7.57
N ASN A 86 -18.67 -0.32 8.76
CA ASN A 86 -18.48 1.10 9.11
C ASN A 86 -17.05 1.61 8.88
N VAL A 87 -16.14 0.79 8.33
CA VAL A 87 -14.74 1.15 8.11
C VAL A 87 -14.51 1.37 6.62
N ASN A 88 -14.05 2.55 6.26
CA ASN A 88 -13.75 2.93 4.88
C ASN A 88 -12.37 2.48 4.38
N ALA A 89 -11.61 1.70 5.15
CA ALA A 89 -10.37 1.10 4.67
C ALA A 89 -10.66 0.08 3.57
N ARG A 90 -9.71 -0.10 2.67
CA ARG A 90 -9.84 -1.02 1.53
C ARG A 90 -8.51 -1.59 1.09
N VAL A 91 -8.55 -2.70 0.40
CA VAL A 91 -7.44 -3.10 -0.47
C VAL A 91 -7.47 -2.18 -1.67
N TRP A 92 -6.44 -1.40 -1.92
CA TRP A 92 -6.49 -0.30 -2.87
C TRP A 92 -5.34 -0.23 -3.88
N SER A 93 -4.35 -1.08 -3.72
CA SER A 93 -3.32 -1.35 -4.72
C SER A 93 -3.50 -2.75 -5.31
N GLY A 94 -2.68 -3.11 -6.26
CA GLY A 94 -2.72 -4.45 -6.86
C GLY A 94 -2.17 -5.53 -5.93
N PHE A 95 -2.02 -6.71 -6.50
CA PHE A 95 -1.62 -7.92 -5.82
C PHE A 95 -0.22 -8.34 -6.21
N SER A 96 0.44 -9.12 -5.34
CA SER A 96 1.59 -9.93 -5.69
C SER A 96 1.38 -11.36 -5.20
N PHE A 97 1.84 -12.31 -5.98
CA PHE A 97 1.61 -13.73 -5.75
C PHE A 97 2.92 -14.50 -5.71
N ASP A 98 3.05 -15.35 -4.71
CA ASP A 98 4.13 -16.32 -4.60
C ASP A 98 3.59 -17.74 -4.64
N LYS A 99 3.96 -18.47 -5.71
CA LYS A 99 3.51 -19.84 -5.95
C LYS A 99 4.09 -20.82 -4.93
N GLU A 100 5.33 -20.61 -4.49
CA GLU A 100 6.03 -21.53 -3.59
C GLU A 100 5.38 -21.54 -2.21
N THR A 101 5.04 -20.38 -1.70
CA THR A 101 4.37 -20.25 -0.41
C THR A 101 2.83 -20.28 -0.51
N ASN A 102 2.25 -20.37 -1.71
CA ASN A 102 0.81 -20.21 -1.96
C ASN A 102 0.24 -18.95 -1.29
N SER A 103 0.93 -17.82 -1.49
CA SER A 103 0.59 -16.58 -0.81
C SER A 103 0.23 -15.47 -1.79
N LEU A 104 -0.86 -14.77 -1.49
CA LEU A 104 -1.27 -13.55 -2.13
C LEU A 104 -1.01 -12.37 -1.19
N PHE A 105 -0.19 -11.41 -1.64
CA PHE A 105 0.15 -10.24 -0.84
C PHE A 105 -0.64 -9.03 -1.29
N ILE A 106 -1.15 -8.31 -0.31
CA ILE A 106 -1.95 -7.09 -0.50
C ILE A 106 -1.51 -6.01 0.47
N VAL A 107 -1.72 -4.76 0.10
CA VAL A 107 -1.65 -3.63 1.03
C VAL A 107 -3.02 -2.99 1.19
N THR A 108 -3.24 -2.42 2.36
CA THR A 108 -4.50 -1.80 2.72
C THR A 108 -4.32 -0.33 3.03
N SER A 109 -5.33 0.45 2.68
CA SER A 109 -5.37 1.88 2.95
C SER A 109 -5.62 2.19 4.43
N ASN A 110 -5.51 3.46 4.77
CA ASN A 110 -6.05 3.99 6.01
C ASN A 110 -7.58 3.83 6.08
N PRO A 111 -8.20 3.96 7.25
CA PRO A 111 -9.65 3.80 7.40
C PRO A 111 -10.39 5.05 6.96
N GLY A 112 -10.20 5.66 5.91
CA GLY A 112 -10.98 6.78 5.35
C GLY A 112 -11.38 7.88 6.35
N GLY A 113 -11.92 8.95 5.87
CA GLY A 113 -12.27 10.13 6.65
C GLY A 113 -11.38 11.33 6.32
N ILE A 114 -11.56 12.45 7.01
CA ILE A 114 -10.75 13.64 6.85
C ILE A 114 -9.40 13.42 7.55
N ILE A 115 -8.32 13.92 6.95
CA ILE A 115 -6.98 13.89 7.56
C ILE A 115 -7.05 14.60 8.91
N GLY A 116 -6.42 14.00 9.93
CA GLY A 116 -6.43 14.51 11.29
C GLY A 116 -7.64 14.11 12.13
N GLU A 117 -8.66 13.48 11.55
CA GLU A 117 -9.76 12.90 12.30
C GLU A 117 -9.41 11.53 12.89
N ASN A 118 -10.20 11.11 13.87
CA ASN A 118 -10.05 9.81 14.49
C ASN A 118 -10.37 8.69 13.47
N ARG A 119 -9.35 7.91 13.12
CA ARG A 119 -9.42 6.77 12.21
C ARG A 119 -9.21 5.45 12.94
N SER A 120 -9.55 5.42 14.23
CA SER A 120 -9.37 4.23 15.08
C SER A 120 -10.26 3.06 14.66
N GLY A 121 -9.90 1.88 15.11
CA GLY A 121 -10.80 0.71 15.13
C GLY A 121 -10.64 -0.27 13.98
N ASN A 122 -9.58 -0.23 13.21
CA ASN A 122 -9.32 -1.29 12.25
C ASN A 122 -7.90 -1.83 12.27
N ASP A 123 -7.78 -3.08 12.70
CA ASP A 123 -6.51 -3.81 12.77
C ASP A 123 -5.89 -4.09 11.40
N PHE A 124 -6.68 -4.06 10.31
CA PHE A 124 -6.24 -4.39 8.96
C PHE A 124 -5.96 -3.18 8.08
N SER A 125 -6.22 -1.95 8.54
CA SER A 125 -5.86 -0.74 7.81
C SER A 125 -4.35 -0.49 7.83
N ALA A 126 -3.82 0.27 6.88
CA ALA A 126 -2.41 0.63 6.74
C ALA A 126 -1.48 -0.56 7.03
N SER A 127 -1.71 -1.68 6.35
CA SER A 127 -1.06 -2.98 6.62
C SER A 127 -0.65 -3.68 5.34
N LEU A 128 0.44 -4.46 5.43
CA LEU A 128 0.80 -5.49 4.46
C LEU A 128 0.28 -6.83 5.00
N ILE A 129 -0.43 -7.58 4.15
CA ILE A 129 -1.13 -8.80 4.55
C ILE A 129 -0.82 -9.91 3.55
N ALA A 130 -0.56 -11.12 4.05
CA ALA A 130 -0.48 -12.33 3.27
C ALA A 130 -1.74 -13.17 3.45
N LEU A 131 -2.35 -13.57 2.35
CA LEU A 131 -3.49 -14.48 2.30
C LEU A 131 -3.06 -15.81 1.69
N ASP A 132 -3.58 -16.90 2.20
CA ASP A 132 -3.49 -18.22 1.56
C ASP A 132 -4.38 -18.25 0.31
N THR A 133 -3.82 -18.57 -0.84
CA THR A 133 -4.53 -18.52 -2.12
C THR A 133 -5.65 -19.54 -2.27
N ASN A 134 -5.55 -20.68 -1.57
CA ASN A 134 -6.54 -21.75 -1.66
C ASN A 134 -7.77 -21.48 -0.78
N THR A 135 -7.56 -20.83 0.36
CA THR A 135 -8.59 -20.71 1.41
C THR A 135 -8.99 -19.26 1.70
N GLY A 136 -8.20 -18.29 1.27
CA GLY A 136 -8.37 -16.87 1.63
C GLY A 136 -8.01 -16.54 3.08
N LYS A 137 -7.53 -17.51 3.88
CA LYS A 137 -7.16 -17.26 5.26
C LYS A 137 -5.93 -16.37 5.36
N ILE A 138 -5.92 -15.46 6.35
CA ILE A 138 -4.77 -14.63 6.64
C ILE A 138 -3.66 -15.51 7.21
N LYS A 139 -2.49 -15.51 6.56
CA LYS A 139 -1.28 -16.19 7.02
C LYS A 139 -0.55 -15.34 8.04
N TRP A 140 -0.36 -14.06 7.72
CA TRP A 140 0.23 -13.06 8.60
C TRP A 140 -0.20 -11.64 8.18
N LYS A 141 0.04 -10.70 9.09
CA LYS A 141 -0.22 -9.27 8.90
C LYS A 141 0.92 -8.46 9.50
N TYR A 142 1.39 -7.47 8.77
CA TYR A 142 2.33 -6.47 9.24
C TYR A 142 1.66 -5.10 9.26
N LYS A 143 1.41 -4.57 10.46
CA LYS A 143 0.82 -3.23 10.66
C LYS A 143 1.91 -2.17 10.49
N HIS A 144 1.72 -1.24 9.55
CA HIS A 144 2.63 -0.13 9.30
C HIS A 144 2.37 1.03 10.26
N ILE A 145 1.21 1.65 10.18
CA ILE A 145 0.82 2.80 11.01
C ILE A 145 -0.35 2.42 11.92
N ILE A 146 -0.25 2.77 13.19
CA ILE A 146 -1.32 2.60 14.17
C ILE A 146 -2.17 3.87 14.18
N ASN A 147 -3.47 3.76 13.92
CA ASN A 147 -4.40 4.89 13.91
C ASN A 147 -3.88 6.07 13.07
N ASP A 148 -3.84 5.87 11.76
CA ASP A 148 -3.26 6.81 10.81
C ASP A 148 -4.05 8.13 10.72
N LEU A 149 -3.56 9.17 11.38
CA LEU A 149 -4.10 10.53 11.36
C LEU A 149 -3.60 11.34 10.15
N TRP A 150 -2.53 10.86 9.49
CA TRP A 150 -1.70 11.63 8.56
C TRP A 150 -1.87 11.22 7.10
N ASP A 151 -2.56 10.13 6.84
CA ASP A 151 -2.65 9.51 5.52
C ASP A 151 -1.33 8.87 5.05
N PHE A 152 -0.62 8.22 5.96
CA PHE A 152 0.69 7.59 5.74
C PHE A 152 0.61 6.11 5.35
N ASP A 153 -0.44 5.70 4.73
CA ASP A 153 -0.66 4.31 4.35
C ASP A 153 0.31 3.79 3.28
N LEU A 154 0.23 2.49 3.06
CA LEU A 154 0.98 1.79 2.00
C LEU A 154 0.31 2.03 0.67
N ILE A 155 1.08 2.29 -0.39
CA ILE A 155 0.50 2.84 -1.63
C ILE A 155 0.63 1.96 -2.86
N SER A 156 1.63 1.10 -2.93
CA SER A 156 1.93 0.34 -4.15
C SER A 156 1.71 -1.16 -3.99
N ASN A 157 1.68 -1.87 -5.11
CA ASN A 157 1.69 -3.32 -5.09
C ASN A 157 2.88 -3.82 -4.28
N PRO A 158 2.72 -4.84 -3.43
CA PRO A 158 3.85 -5.50 -2.79
C PRO A 158 4.85 -6.03 -3.82
N ILE A 159 6.12 -6.08 -3.48
CA ILE A 159 7.18 -6.58 -4.36
C ILE A 159 7.84 -7.77 -3.69
N ILE A 160 7.96 -8.88 -4.43
CA ILE A 160 8.58 -10.11 -3.93
C ILE A 160 10.03 -10.17 -4.40
N ILE A 161 10.96 -10.40 -3.47
CA ILE A 161 12.35 -10.68 -3.78
C ILE A 161 12.70 -12.06 -3.23
N LYS A 162 13.14 -12.93 -4.11
CA LYS A 162 13.62 -14.27 -3.74
C LYS A 162 15.14 -14.29 -3.62
N SER A 163 15.63 -15.04 -2.64
CA SER A 163 17.06 -15.32 -2.41
C SER A 163 17.89 -14.04 -2.32
N LEU A 164 17.41 -13.03 -1.59
CA LEU A 164 18.13 -11.79 -1.38
C LEU A 164 19.28 -12.01 -0.40
N ASN A 165 20.50 -11.74 -0.86
CA ASN A 165 21.68 -11.73 -0.02
C ASN A 165 21.81 -10.39 0.69
N LEU A 166 21.89 -10.42 2.01
CA LEU A 166 22.11 -9.24 2.85
C LEU A 166 23.41 -9.42 3.64
N ALA A 167 24.25 -8.38 3.68
CA ALA A 167 25.56 -8.42 4.30
C ALA A 167 25.57 -8.87 5.77
N HIS A 168 24.47 -8.62 6.50
CA HIS A 168 24.32 -8.99 7.90
C HIS A 168 23.72 -10.39 8.11
N ARG A 169 23.45 -11.16 7.04
CA ARG A 169 22.84 -12.49 7.10
C ARG A 169 23.72 -13.54 6.43
N ASN A 170 23.83 -14.69 7.07
CA ASN A 170 24.60 -15.83 6.56
C ASN A 170 23.84 -16.64 5.48
N LYS A 171 22.53 -16.40 5.33
CA LYS A 171 21.70 -17.08 4.35
C LYS A 171 20.83 -16.07 3.61
N PRO A 172 20.56 -16.31 2.32
CA PRO A 172 19.60 -15.54 1.57
C PRO A 172 18.22 -15.53 2.25
N VAL A 173 17.48 -14.48 2.05
CA VAL A 173 16.12 -14.33 2.59
C VAL A 173 15.13 -14.06 1.45
N ASP A 174 13.99 -14.73 1.51
CA ASP A 174 12.84 -14.40 0.70
C ASP A 174 12.02 -13.35 1.42
N CYS A 175 11.74 -12.25 0.75
CA CYS A 175 11.04 -11.14 1.38
C CYS A 175 9.97 -10.51 0.50
N VAL A 176 9.05 -9.83 1.16
CA VAL A 176 8.05 -8.97 0.55
C VAL A 176 8.32 -7.53 0.96
N ILE A 177 8.32 -6.64 -0.03
CA ILE A 177 8.49 -5.20 0.17
C ILE A 177 7.16 -4.51 0.00
N ALA A 178 6.86 -3.57 0.88
CA ALA A 178 5.81 -2.57 0.72
C ALA A 178 6.40 -1.17 0.84
N LEU A 179 5.87 -0.23 0.07
CA LEU A 179 6.31 1.15 0.04
C LEU A 179 5.25 2.05 0.64
N SER A 180 5.68 3.07 1.37
CA SER A 180 4.78 3.98 2.07
C SER A 180 4.87 5.42 1.56
N LYS A 181 3.87 6.22 1.90
CA LYS A 181 3.88 7.67 1.70
C LYS A 181 4.93 8.37 2.55
N THR A 182 5.40 7.74 3.62
CA THR A 182 6.47 8.28 4.48
C THR A 182 7.88 8.05 3.93
N GLY A 183 8.01 7.47 2.73
CA GLY A 183 9.30 7.17 2.13
C GLY A 183 9.96 5.90 2.68
N ASP A 184 9.24 5.10 3.45
CA ASP A 184 9.76 3.87 4.01
C ASP A 184 9.73 2.71 3.02
N VAL A 185 10.80 1.93 3.01
CA VAL A 185 10.86 0.62 2.39
C VAL A 185 10.65 -0.44 3.47
N ILE A 186 9.44 -0.95 3.59
CA ILE A 186 9.11 -1.97 4.58
C ILE A 186 9.44 -3.32 3.99
N MET A 187 10.40 -4.01 4.58
CA MET A 187 10.88 -5.30 4.13
C MET A 187 10.62 -6.37 5.20
N VAL A 188 9.78 -7.34 4.87
CA VAL A 188 9.40 -8.43 5.78
C VAL A 188 9.68 -9.80 5.16
N ASN A 189 9.97 -10.78 6.01
CA ASN A 189 10.12 -12.17 5.60
C ASN A 189 8.80 -12.70 5.00
N ILE A 190 8.90 -13.40 3.89
CA ILE A 190 7.74 -13.86 3.11
C ILE A 190 6.85 -14.84 3.86
N ASP A 191 7.43 -15.67 4.73
CA ASP A 191 6.69 -16.76 5.41
C ASP A 191 5.92 -16.29 6.64
N ASN A 192 6.46 -15.30 7.37
CA ASN A 192 5.94 -14.94 8.70
C ASN A 192 5.65 -13.46 8.91
N GLY A 193 5.99 -12.59 7.94
CA GLY A 193 5.75 -11.15 8.04
C GLY A 193 6.62 -10.41 9.06
N LEU A 194 7.65 -11.04 9.61
CA LEU A 194 8.58 -10.38 10.52
C LEU A 194 9.59 -9.52 9.76
N PRO A 195 10.03 -8.38 10.31
CA PRO A 195 11.03 -7.54 9.68
C PRO A 195 12.29 -8.30 9.31
N VAL A 196 12.84 -8.01 8.13
CA VAL A 196 14.09 -8.63 7.65
C VAL A 196 15.29 -8.12 8.42
N PHE A 197 15.31 -6.87 8.82
CA PHE A 197 16.35 -6.28 9.66
C PHE A 197 15.88 -6.25 11.12
N GLU A 198 16.76 -6.63 12.06
CA GLU A 198 16.45 -6.59 13.49
C GLU A 198 16.15 -5.16 13.99
N ASP A 199 16.89 -4.19 13.46
CA ASP A 199 16.74 -2.77 13.71
C ASP A 199 15.96 -2.03 12.60
N SER A 200 14.94 -2.67 12.03
CA SER A 200 14.12 -2.07 10.98
C SER A 200 13.48 -0.76 11.42
N TYR A 201 13.11 -0.64 12.68
CA TYR A 201 12.47 0.55 13.24
C TYR A 201 12.71 0.65 14.76
N ILE A 202 12.51 1.87 15.27
CA ILE A 202 12.32 2.14 16.69
C ILE A 202 10.89 2.60 16.95
N ASN A 203 10.41 2.38 18.16
CA ASN A 203 9.13 2.96 18.60
C ASN A 203 9.41 4.34 19.19
N ILE A 204 8.76 5.36 18.63
CA ILE A 204 8.80 6.73 19.15
C ILE A 204 7.46 7.11 19.77
N GLU A 205 7.49 7.92 20.80
CA GLU A 205 6.27 8.45 21.43
C GLU A 205 5.57 9.43 20.49
N VAL A 206 4.26 9.37 20.46
CA VAL A 206 3.41 10.29 19.68
C VAL A 206 2.82 11.33 20.64
N PRO A 207 2.96 12.63 20.37
CA PRO A 207 2.33 13.67 21.15
C PRO A 207 0.81 13.51 21.17
N ILE A 208 0.19 13.83 22.29
CA ILE A 208 -1.27 13.83 22.41
C ILE A 208 -1.84 15.05 21.67
N SER A 209 -2.86 14.85 20.84
CA SER A 209 -3.59 15.94 20.19
C SER A 209 -4.39 16.72 21.23
N ASP A 210 -4.41 18.05 21.09
CA ASP A 210 -5.26 18.95 21.86
C ASP A 210 -6.70 19.06 21.30
N MET A 211 -6.94 18.43 20.15
CA MET A 211 -8.26 18.38 19.53
C MET A 211 -9.16 17.35 20.21
N LYS A 212 -10.42 17.73 20.42
CA LYS A 212 -11.43 16.80 20.95
C LYS A 212 -11.67 15.66 19.97
N ASN A 213 -11.82 14.44 20.53
CA ASN A 213 -12.14 13.22 19.77
C ASN A 213 -11.06 12.75 18.77
N VAL A 214 -9.84 13.28 18.85
CA VAL A 214 -8.69 12.76 18.11
C VAL A 214 -7.91 11.81 19.02
N TYR A 215 -7.91 10.54 18.63
CA TYR A 215 -7.12 9.52 19.33
C TYR A 215 -5.72 9.44 18.71
N THR A 216 -4.70 9.70 19.51
CA THR A 216 -3.30 9.47 19.17
C THR A 216 -2.81 8.16 19.79
N PRO A 217 -2.17 7.27 19.02
CA PRO A 217 -1.55 6.09 19.61
C PRO A 217 -0.38 6.50 20.50
N LYS A 218 -0.08 5.70 21.52
CA LYS A 218 1.03 6.00 22.44
C LYS A 218 2.37 6.06 21.71
N THR A 219 2.57 5.16 20.74
CA THR A 219 3.81 5.05 19.98
C THR A 219 3.53 4.75 18.51
N GLN A 220 4.51 5.11 17.67
CA GLN A 220 4.57 4.74 16.25
C GLN A 220 5.95 4.21 15.90
N LYS A 221 6.04 3.48 14.80
CA LYS A 221 7.30 2.98 14.25
C LYS A 221 8.00 4.04 13.42
N LEU A 222 9.17 4.47 13.83
CA LEU A 222 10.08 5.25 12.99
C LEU A 222 11.05 4.28 12.33
N TYR A 223 10.95 4.14 11.00
CA TYR A 223 11.77 3.19 10.25
C TYR A 223 13.19 3.72 10.06
N LEU A 224 14.15 2.83 10.25
CA LEU A 224 15.59 3.10 10.16
C LEU A 224 16.26 2.34 9.02
N LYS A 225 15.76 1.11 8.72
CA LYS A 225 16.31 0.23 7.69
C LYS A 225 15.24 -0.51 6.91
N PRO A 226 15.37 -0.64 5.59
CA PRO A 226 16.37 0.04 4.75
C PRO A 226 16.27 1.56 4.84
N GLU A 227 17.27 2.28 4.31
CA GLU A 227 17.24 3.75 4.25
C GLU A 227 16.00 4.23 3.50
N LYS A 228 15.43 5.34 3.95
CA LYS A 228 14.26 5.96 3.32
C LYS A 228 14.62 6.50 1.94
N PHE A 229 13.72 6.33 0.98
CA PHE A 229 13.87 6.92 -0.36
C PHE A 229 13.30 8.35 -0.45
N SER A 230 12.56 8.80 0.53
CA SER A 230 11.99 10.15 0.63
C SER A 230 11.89 10.58 2.10
N ASN A 231 11.78 11.88 2.34
CA ASN A 231 11.57 12.44 3.66
C ASN A 231 10.29 13.26 3.68
N ILE A 232 9.53 13.17 4.77
CA ILE A 232 8.29 13.94 4.98
C ILE A 232 8.53 15.31 5.63
N GLU A 233 9.71 15.55 6.18
CA GLU A 233 10.06 16.82 6.82
C GLU A 233 10.32 17.91 5.78
N ILE A 234 9.78 19.10 6.05
CA ILE A 234 9.99 20.28 5.22
C ILE A 234 11.15 21.09 5.78
N ASP A 235 12.14 21.34 4.94
CA ASP A 235 13.23 22.27 5.18
C ASP A 235 12.98 23.54 4.37
N LEU A 236 12.63 24.63 5.06
CA LEU A 236 12.25 25.89 4.41
C LEU A 236 13.36 26.52 3.57
N GLU A 237 14.60 26.34 3.96
CA GLU A 237 15.73 26.92 3.23
C GLU A 237 16.09 26.10 1.99
N ARG A 238 16.15 24.78 2.15
CA ARG A 238 16.52 23.86 1.08
C ARG A 238 15.39 23.67 0.06
N ASP A 239 14.18 23.40 0.56
CA ASP A 239 13.08 22.92 -0.28
C ASP A 239 12.43 24.06 -1.07
N PHE A 240 12.59 25.31 -0.60
CA PHE A 240 12.06 26.51 -1.26
C PHE A 240 13.14 27.46 -1.81
N ALA A 241 14.40 27.00 -1.86
CA ALA A 241 15.55 27.81 -2.36
C ALA A 241 15.39 28.30 -3.82
N HIS A 242 14.49 27.69 -4.60
CA HIS A 242 14.22 28.06 -5.99
C HIS A 242 13.20 29.20 -6.13
N LEU A 243 12.59 29.64 -5.04
CA LEU A 243 11.58 30.70 -5.06
C LEU A 243 12.23 32.08 -5.01
N GLU A 244 11.57 33.05 -5.66
CA GLU A 244 11.88 34.47 -5.51
C GLU A 244 11.76 34.91 -4.05
N GLU A 245 12.55 35.90 -3.64
CA GLU A 245 12.69 36.32 -2.23
C GLU A 245 11.34 36.69 -1.59
N ASP A 246 10.47 37.40 -2.27
CA ASP A 246 9.15 37.77 -1.75
C ASP A 246 8.25 36.54 -1.48
N ASN A 247 8.31 35.55 -2.35
CA ASN A 247 7.57 34.28 -2.19
C ASN A 247 8.12 33.47 -1.02
N LEU A 248 9.43 33.46 -0.87
CA LEU A 248 10.08 32.78 0.24
C LEU A 248 9.72 33.41 1.59
N ILE A 249 9.75 34.76 1.66
CA ILE A 249 9.32 35.54 2.83
C ILE A 249 7.84 35.21 3.17
N TYR A 250 6.97 35.20 2.15
CA TYR A 250 5.56 34.89 2.34
C TYR A 250 5.37 33.46 2.95
N ILE A 251 6.05 32.45 2.40
CA ILE A 251 5.97 31.07 2.90
C ILE A 251 6.52 30.97 4.33
N LYS A 252 7.68 31.55 4.61
CA LYS A 252 8.27 31.58 5.96
C LYS A 252 7.32 32.22 6.98
N ASN A 253 6.65 33.29 6.61
CA ASN A 253 5.67 33.94 7.47
C ASN A 253 4.42 33.07 7.70
N LYS A 254 3.92 32.40 6.66
CA LYS A 254 2.78 31.47 6.76
C LYS A 254 3.09 30.26 7.63
N LEU A 255 4.28 29.71 7.50
CA LEU A 255 4.70 28.49 8.22
C LEU A 255 5.36 28.78 9.58
N ARG A 256 5.40 30.06 10.02
CA ARG A 256 6.07 30.44 11.30
C ARG A 256 5.58 29.67 12.51
N HIS A 257 4.31 29.30 12.55
CA HIS A 257 3.69 28.52 13.64
C HIS A 257 3.42 27.08 13.26
N ALA A 258 3.83 26.67 12.08
CA ALA A 258 3.68 25.29 11.63
C ALA A 258 4.74 24.37 12.27
N LYS A 259 4.35 23.13 12.47
CA LYS A 259 5.26 22.04 12.87
C LYS A 259 5.39 21.06 11.72
N SER A 260 6.60 20.60 11.48
CA SER A 260 6.92 19.54 10.52
C SER A 260 7.63 18.40 11.24
N GLY A 261 7.39 17.17 10.83
CA GLY A 261 8.04 15.98 11.40
C GLY A 261 7.13 14.77 11.49
N PHE A 262 7.74 13.66 11.93
CA PHE A 262 7.03 12.39 12.05
C PHE A 262 6.01 12.42 13.18
N PHE A 263 4.80 12.01 12.86
CA PHE A 263 3.72 11.74 13.81
C PHE A 263 3.32 12.92 14.71
N ILE A 264 3.47 14.15 14.19
CA ILE A 264 2.90 15.32 14.85
C ILE A 264 1.39 15.32 14.59
N PRO A 265 0.54 15.21 15.64
CA PRO A 265 -0.90 15.17 15.44
C PRO A 265 -1.46 16.56 15.09
N THR A 266 -2.65 16.58 14.50
CA THR A 266 -3.41 17.82 14.30
C THR A 266 -3.69 18.53 15.62
N SER A 267 -3.71 19.87 15.59
CA SER A 267 -3.83 20.73 16.76
C SER A 267 -4.72 21.94 16.48
N VAL A 268 -5.28 22.54 17.51
CA VAL A 268 -5.96 23.84 17.43
C VAL A 268 -4.96 24.99 17.57
N ASN A 269 -3.72 24.74 17.96
CA ASN A 269 -2.71 25.74 18.30
C ASN A 269 -1.62 25.92 17.23
N TYR A 270 -1.49 25.01 16.27
CA TYR A 270 -0.49 25.08 15.21
C TYR A 270 -0.94 24.31 13.96
N ASP A 271 -0.42 24.69 12.82
CA ASP A 271 -0.57 23.93 11.58
C ASP A 271 0.45 22.79 11.52
N VAL A 272 0.08 21.67 10.92
CA VAL A 272 0.98 20.58 10.61
C VAL A 272 1.26 20.60 9.11
N VAL A 273 2.53 20.70 8.76
CA VAL A 273 2.97 20.75 7.36
C VAL A 273 3.99 19.66 7.12
N LEU A 274 3.75 18.85 6.10
CA LEU A 274 4.62 17.72 5.77
C LEU A 274 4.46 17.30 4.31
N TYR A 275 5.45 16.60 3.79
CA TYR A 275 5.35 15.86 2.53
C TYR A 275 4.76 14.49 2.82
N GLY A 276 3.51 14.24 2.55
CA GLY A 276 2.94 12.94 2.91
C GLY A 276 1.66 12.61 2.18
N LEU A 277 0.77 13.57 2.00
CA LEU A 277 -0.52 13.31 1.37
C LEU A 277 -0.39 12.85 -0.08
N HIS A 278 0.44 13.55 -0.85
CA HIS A 278 0.80 13.23 -2.23
C HIS A 278 2.31 12.99 -2.38
N GLY A 279 3.01 12.68 -1.30
CA GLY A 279 4.44 12.39 -1.28
C GLY A 279 4.73 10.91 -1.09
N GLY A 280 6.02 10.58 -1.05
CA GLY A 280 6.50 9.21 -0.93
C GLY A 280 6.36 8.40 -2.21
N ALA A 281 6.08 7.10 -2.10
CA ALA A 281 5.94 6.23 -3.25
C ALA A 281 4.72 6.59 -4.09
N GLU A 282 4.83 6.34 -5.39
CA GLU A 282 3.75 6.56 -6.34
C GLU A 282 2.94 5.29 -6.62
N TRP A 283 1.74 5.52 -7.09
CA TRP A 283 0.73 4.52 -7.43
C TRP A 283 1.17 3.39 -8.37
N PRO A 284 1.96 3.66 -9.43
CA PRO A 284 2.44 2.60 -10.32
C PRO A 284 3.30 1.58 -9.60
N GLY A 285 3.77 1.89 -8.39
CA GLY A 285 4.66 1.04 -7.64
C GLY A 285 6.11 1.17 -8.08
N ALA A 286 6.94 0.23 -7.63
CA ALA A 286 8.35 0.18 -7.98
C ALA A 286 8.65 -1.05 -8.83
N THR A 287 9.80 -1.04 -9.46
CA THR A 287 10.30 -2.18 -10.24
C THR A 287 11.65 -2.65 -9.74
N LEU A 288 11.89 -3.95 -9.86
CA LEU A 288 13.18 -4.56 -9.58
C LEU A 288 14.01 -4.60 -10.86
N TYR A 289 15.21 -4.11 -10.78
CA TYR A 289 16.23 -4.26 -11.78
C TYR A 289 17.39 -5.09 -11.21
N LYS A 290 17.69 -6.22 -11.83
CA LYS A 290 18.81 -7.08 -11.46
C LYS A 290 19.89 -6.97 -12.55
N ASP A 291 21.09 -6.66 -12.13
CA ASP A 291 22.31 -6.83 -12.93
C ASP A 291 23.15 -7.97 -12.37
N LYS A 292 24.40 -8.09 -12.84
CA LYS A 292 25.28 -9.21 -12.44
C LYS A 292 25.64 -9.18 -10.95
N ASP A 293 25.72 -7.98 -10.35
CA ASP A 293 26.30 -7.76 -9.03
C ASP A 293 25.32 -7.18 -8.03
N SER A 294 24.15 -6.69 -8.50
CA SER A 294 23.21 -6.00 -7.62
C SER A 294 21.73 -6.29 -7.94
N THR A 295 20.91 -6.09 -6.93
CA THR A 295 19.45 -6.01 -7.08
C THR A 295 19.02 -4.61 -6.68
N ASN A 296 18.48 -3.86 -7.63
CA ASN A 296 18.09 -2.48 -7.47
C ASN A 296 16.56 -2.36 -7.44
N LEU A 297 16.05 -1.57 -6.50
CA LEU A 297 14.66 -1.20 -6.43
C LEU A 297 14.50 0.23 -6.95
N ILE A 298 13.84 0.39 -8.09
CA ILE A 298 13.58 1.71 -8.70
C ILE A 298 12.20 2.16 -8.25
N ILE A 299 12.15 3.25 -7.49
CA ILE A 299 10.94 3.76 -6.86
C ILE A 299 10.61 5.14 -7.43
N PRO A 300 9.51 5.29 -8.20
CA PRO A 300 8.98 6.61 -8.52
C PRO A 300 8.41 7.24 -7.25
N SER A 301 8.80 8.46 -6.97
CA SER A 301 8.38 9.16 -5.76
C SER A 301 8.05 10.62 -6.03
N ASN A 302 7.10 11.14 -5.28
CA ASN A 302 6.72 12.54 -5.22
C ASN A 302 7.24 13.21 -3.95
N LYS A 303 7.50 14.51 -4.05
CA LYS A 303 7.77 15.38 -2.92
C LYS A 303 6.86 16.62 -3.02
N THR A 304 5.56 16.41 -2.78
CA THR A 304 4.53 17.45 -2.81
C THR A 304 4.03 17.71 -1.39
N PRO A 305 4.07 18.97 -0.90
CA PRO A 305 3.58 19.33 0.42
C PRO A 305 2.06 19.27 0.53
#